data_a81c07c18c6667928c06cbc3fe749513
#
_entry.id   a81c07c18c6667928c06cbc3fe749513
#
_cell.length_a   1.000
_cell.length_b   1.000
_cell.length_c   1.000
_cell.angle_alpha   90.00
_cell.angle_beta   90.00
_cell.angle_gamma   90.00
#
_symmetry.space_group_name_H-M   'P 1'
#
loop_
_entity.id
_entity.type
_entity.pdbx_description
1 polymer ?
#
loop_
_entity_poly.entity_id
_entity_poly.type
_entity_poly.pdbx_seq_one_letter_code
_entity_poly.pdbx_strand_id
1 'polypeptide(L)'
;MDWLKPSALAAAMMEAGAAKGNLPARTILVTGILSGLFLGFTTTLFVSALVATGNLVVSAMFFPVGFILLVLLGLELFTGNAALLPYAGMAGRLSFGSIVSGLVLVYVGNLIGSLLYAALFAAIDTKFFTAAADPIGAKIAAIAALKTIPYMKAGAAGWMTAFSKGVVCNWMVSLGAVMALVSRSVIGKIFAMYMPIMAFVAQGFEHCVVNMFVIPCGIMLGAKVSISQWWIWNEIPVTLGNIVGSVVITAFGLYVAHGATAAPEPVLSPAPAE
;
A
#
# COMPACT_ATOMS: atom_id res chain seq x y z
N MET A 1 3.40 25.66 -14.73
CA MET A 1 3.50 24.24 -15.13
C MET A 1 2.84 23.40 -14.05
N ASP A 2 1.97 22.46 -14.40
CA ASP A 2 1.21 21.64 -13.42
C ASP A 2 1.98 20.42 -12.92
N TRP A 3 3.17 20.17 -13.40
CA TRP A 3 3.99 19.04 -13.00
C TRP A 3 5.39 19.45 -12.54
N LEU A 4 5.95 18.66 -11.62
CA LEU A 4 7.32 18.87 -11.12
C LEU A 4 8.33 18.21 -12.06
N LYS A 5 9.41 18.95 -12.39
CA LYS A 5 10.58 18.36 -13.05
C LYS A 5 11.26 17.33 -12.13
N PRO A 6 12.04 16.37 -12.67
CA PRO A 6 12.64 15.30 -11.86
C PRO A 6 13.47 15.80 -10.66
N SER A 7 14.25 16.87 -10.78
CA SER A 7 15.01 17.45 -9.66
C SER A 7 14.10 18.05 -8.57
N ALA A 8 13.02 18.72 -8.95
CA ALA A 8 12.03 19.26 -8.01
C ALA A 8 11.20 18.14 -7.37
N LEU A 9 10.94 17.04 -8.09
CA LEU A 9 10.32 15.86 -7.52
C LEU A 9 11.20 15.21 -6.44
N ALA A 10 12.53 15.12 -6.68
CA ALA A 10 13.47 14.61 -5.68
C ALA A 10 13.43 15.44 -4.39
N ALA A 11 13.39 16.77 -4.49
CA ALA A 11 13.22 17.67 -3.35
C ALA A 11 11.87 17.45 -2.66
N ALA A 12 10.77 17.30 -3.40
CA ALA A 12 9.46 17.04 -2.85
C ALA A 12 9.37 15.69 -2.12
N MET A 13 10.04 14.64 -2.62
CA MET A 13 10.15 13.35 -1.94
C MET A 13 10.89 13.45 -0.60
N MET A 14 11.99 14.21 -0.57
CA MET A 14 12.77 14.46 0.64
C MET A 14 11.92 15.18 1.70
N GLU A 15 11.24 16.26 1.33
CA GLU A 15 10.39 17.03 2.24
C GLU A 15 9.18 16.20 2.73
N ALA A 16 8.50 15.48 1.83
CA ALA A 16 7.39 14.62 2.18
C ALA A 16 7.82 13.50 3.15
N GLY A 17 8.97 12.86 2.89
CA GLY A 17 9.52 11.84 3.79
C GLY A 17 9.90 12.41 5.15
N ALA A 18 10.57 13.56 5.19
CA ALA A 18 10.93 14.23 6.43
C ALA A 18 9.69 14.64 7.24
N ALA A 19 8.66 15.21 6.59
CA ALA A 19 7.40 15.56 7.25
C ALA A 19 6.72 14.34 7.88
N LYS A 20 6.63 13.22 7.13
CA LYS A 20 6.04 11.95 7.61
C LYS A 20 6.83 11.34 8.77
N GLY A 21 8.16 11.35 8.70
CA GLY A 21 9.03 10.79 9.74
C GLY A 21 9.01 11.58 11.07
N ASN A 22 8.54 12.82 11.04
CA ASN A 22 8.40 13.69 12.21
C ASN A 22 6.96 13.77 12.76
N LEU A 23 6.02 13.00 12.21
CA LEU A 23 4.66 12.95 12.72
C LEU A 23 4.62 12.36 14.15
N PRO A 24 3.74 12.85 15.04
CA PRO A 24 3.50 12.22 16.33
C PRO A 24 3.03 10.77 16.17
N ALA A 25 3.49 9.87 17.03
CA ALA A 25 3.14 8.45 17.00
C ALA A 25 1.63 8.19 16.96
N ARG A 26 0.84 9.00 17.73
CA ARG A 26 -0.62 8.96 17.71
C ARG A 26 -1.17 9.23 16.30
N THR A 27 -0.64 10.24 15.62
CA THR A 27 -1.08 10.62 14.27
C THR A 27 -0.78 9.48 13.29
N ILE A 28 0.45 8.93 13.31
CA ILE A 28 0.84 7.80 12.45
C ILE A 28 -0.09 6.61 12.67
N LEU A 29 -0.38 6.27 13.92
CA LEU A 29 -1.23 5.13 14.25
C LEU A 29 -2.66 5.33 13.76
N VAL A 30 -3.28 6.48 14.06
CA VAL A 30 -4.69 6.75 13.67
C VAL A 30 -4.83 6.82 12.15
N THR A 31 -3.96 7.56 11.46
CA THR A 31 -3.99 7.66 10.00
C THR A 31 -3.64 6.33 9.33
N GLY A 32 -2.78 5.52 9.97
CA GLY A 32 -2.50 4.14 9.55
C GLY A 32 -3.73 3.24 9.67
N ILE A 33 -4.49 3.31 10.76
CA ILE A 33 -5.75 2.56 10.93
C ILE A 33 -6.74 2.94 9.82
N LEU A 34 -6.92 4.23 9.57
CA LEU A 34 -7.79 4.70 8.49
C LEU A 34 -7.35 4.18 7.11
N SER A 35 -6.04 4.16 6.83
CA SER A 35 -5.51 3.58 5.59
C SER A 35 -5.82 2.10 5.44
N GLY A 36 -5.69 1.32 6.52
CA GLY A 36 -6.05 -0.10 6.52
C GLY A 36 -7.54 -0.33 6.21
N LEU A 37 -8.43 0.49 6.79
CA LEU A 37 -9.86 0.49 6.46
C LEU A 37 -10.11 0.78 4.97
N PHE A 38 -9.48 1.81 4.40
CA PHE A 38 -9.63 2.16 2.99
C PHE A 38 -9.12 1.06 2.05
N LEU A 39 -8.01 0.39 2.38
CA LEU A 39 -7.51 -0.72 1.56
C LEU A 39 -8.42 -1.95 1.66
N GLY A 40 -9.00 -2.22 2.81
CA GLY A 40 -10.05 -3.23 2.95
C GLY A 40 -11.26 -2.91 2.08
N PHE A 41 -11.78 -1.68 2.17
CA PHE A 41 -12.90 -1.19 1.36
C PHE A 41 -12.65 -1.30 -0.14
N THR A 42 -11.51 -0.81 -0.62
CA THR A 42 -11.21 -0.88 -2.05
C THR A 42 -10.98 -2.32 -2.53
N THR A 43 -10.51 -3.20 -1.65
CA THR A 43 -10.35 -4.61 -1.97
C THR A 43 -11.71 -5.30 -2.13
N THR A 44 -12.69 -4.99 -1.29
CA THR A 44 -14.06 -5.51 -1.48
C THR A 44 -14.69 -4.97 -2.76
N LEU A 45 -14.47 -3.70 -3.10
CA LEU A 45 -14.92 -3.12 -4.38
C LEU A 45 -14.31 -3.86 -5.58
N PHE A 46 -12.99 -4.13 -5.53
CA PHE A 46 -12.31 -4.94 -6.54
C PHE A 46 -12.90 -6.35 -6.65
N VAL A 47 -13.14 -7.03 -5.53
CA VAL A 47 -13.70 -8.39 -5.54
C VAL A 47 -15.15 -8.38 -6.03
N SER A 48 -15.95 -7.37 -5.68
CA SER A 48 -17.31 -7.18 -6.22
C SER A 48 -17.31 -7.07 -7.74
N ALA A 49 -16.42 -6.24 -8.28
CA ALA A 49 -16.23 -6.12 -9.73
C ALA A 49 -15.76 -7.43 -10.36
N LEU A 50 -14.88 -8.19 -9.66
CA LEU A 50 -14.38 -9.48 -10.14
C LEU A 50 -15.48 -10.55 -10.18
N VAL A 51 -16.35 -10.59 -9.17
CA VAL A 51 -17.51 -11.50 -9.15
C VAL A 51 -18.50 -11.12 -10.26
N ALA A 52 -18.75 -9.83 -10.46
CA ALA A 52 -19.71 -9.35 -11.46
C ALA A 52 -19.22 -9.54 -12.90
N THR A 53 -17.91 -9.37 -13.17
CA THR A 53 -17.39 -9.35 -14.55
C THR A 53 -16.62 -10.61 -14.93
N GLY A 54 -16.12 -11.38 -13.98
CA GLY A 54 -15.20 -12.50 -14.19
C GLY A 54 -13.82 -12.07 -14.76
N ASN A 55 -13.56 -10.77 -14.92
CA ASN A 55 -12.37 -10.24 -15.59
C ASN A 55 -11.47 -9.49 -14.61
N LEU A 56 -10.26 -10.03 -14.39
CA LEU A 56 -9.28 -9.47 -13.47
C LEU A 56 -8.84 -8.04 -13.87
N VAL A 57 -8.60 -7.79 -15.16
CA VAL A 57 -8.12 -6.49 -15.64
C VAL A 57 -9.18 -5.41 -15.46
N VAL A 58 -10.43 -5.71 -15.81
CA VAL A 58 -11.57 -4.79 -15.59
C VAL A 58 -11.73 -4.50 -14.09
N SER A 59 -11.64 -5.53 -13.25
CA SER A 59 -11.79 -5.37 -11.80
C SER A 59 -10.66 -4.56 -11.18
N ALA A 60 -9.44 -4.69 -11.71
CA ALA A 60 -8.28 -3.91 -11.28
C ALA A 60 -8.46 -2.40 -11.47
N MET A 61 -9.31 -1.97 -12.40
CA MET A 61 -9.62 -0.55 -12.62
C MET A 61 -10.34 0.10 -11.43
N PHE A 62 -10.99 -0.66 -10.56
CA PHE A 62 -11.69 -0.14 -9.39
C PHE A 62 -10.80 -0.04 -8.15
N PHE A 63 -9.69 -0.79 -8.11
CA PHE A 63 -8.83 -0.82 -6.93
C PHE A 63 -8.15 0.52 -6.59
N PRO A 64 -7.70 1.36 -7.55
CA PRO A 64 -7.05 2.64 -7.23
C PRO A 64 -7.89 3.59 -6.37
N VAL A 65 -9.21 3.44 -6.34
CA VAL A 65 -10.12 4.31 -5.56
C VAL A 65 -9.67 4.48 -4.12
N GLY A 66 -9.39 3.39 -3.40
CA GLY A 66 -8.97 3.48 -2.00
C GLY A 66 -7.59 4.09 -1.82
N PHE A 67 -6.63 3.76 -2.71
CA PHE A 67 -5.31 4.37 -2.68
C PHE A 67 -5.35 5.88 -2.92
N ILE A 68 -6.14 6.33 -3.89
CA ILE A 68 -6.31 7.74 -4.19
C ILE A 68 -6.92 8.48 -2.99
N LEU A 69 -7.99 7.93 -2.41
CA LEU A 69 -8.66 8.53 -1.26
C LEU A 69 -7.70 8.67 -0.06
N LEU A 70 -6.97 7.60 0.29
CA LEU A 70 -6.06 7.65 1.45
C LEU A 70 -4.90 8.65 1.23
N VAL A 71 -4.36 8.76 0.01
CA VAL A 71 -3.28 9.72 -0.28
C VAL A 71 -3.79 11.16 -0.27
N LEU A 72 -4.94 11.44 -0.86
CA LEU A 72 -5.54 12.79 -0.86
C LEU A 72 -5.94 13.25 0.54
N LEU A 73 -6.27 12.31 1.44
CA LEU A 73 -6.56 12.59 2.85
C LEU A 73 -5.31 12.67 3.72
N GLY A 74 -4.12 12.47 3.16
CA GLY A 74 -2.86 12.51 3.91
C GLY A 74 -2.72 11.36 4.91
N LEU A 75 -3.32 10.21 4.64
CA LEU A 75 -3.24 9.04 5.51
C LEU A 75 -1.93 8.27 5.33
N GLU A 76 -1.51 7.55 6.37
CA GLU A 76 -0.24 6.85 6.39
C GLU A 76 -0.38 5.40 5.90
N LEU A 77 0.31 5.08 4.81
CA LEU A 77 0.36 3.74 4.25
C LEU A 77 1.79 3.20 4.29
N PHE A 78 1.97 2.02 4.87
CA PHE A 78 3.27 1.37 5.04
C PHE A 78 4.06 1.27 3.73
N THR A 79 3.43 0.83 2.66
CA THR A 79 4.07 0.63 1.36
C THR A 79 4.51 1.93 0.68
N GLY A 80 3.78 3.02 0.86
CA GLY A 80 4.20 4.35 0.41
C GLY A 80 5.32 4.93 1.28
N ASN A 81 5.20 4.79 2.60
CA ASN A 81 6.20 5.26 3.54
C ASN A 81 7.52 4.51 3.42
N ALA A 82 7.50 3.25 3.01
CA ALA A 82 8.69 2.45 2.74
C ALA A 82 9.58 3.00 1.60
N ALA A 83 9.10 3.94 0.79
CA ALA A 83 9.93 4.71 -0.13
C ALA A 83 10.32 6.09 0.45
N LEU A 84 9.35 6.84 0.96
CA LEU A 84 9.55 8.24 1.31
C LEU A 84 10.43 8.41 2.56
N LEU A 85 10.25 7.58 3.60
CA LEU A 85 11.09 7.67 4.81
C LEU A 85 12.56 7.32 4.54
N PRO A 86 12.90 6.19 3.86
CA PRO A 86 14.28 5.90 3.49
C PRO A 86 14.87 6.94 2.55
N TYR A 87 14.09 7.49 1.61
CA TYR A 87 14.56 8.57 0.73
C TYR A 87 15.02 9.79 1.55
N ALA A 88 14.20 10.24 2.50
CA ALA A 88 14.57 11.34 3.40
C ALA A 88 15.76 10.99 4.30
N GLY A 89 15.91 9.71 4.69
CA GLY A 89 17.08 9.21 5.41
C GLY A 89 18.37 9.29 4.59
N MET A 90 18.35 8.86 3.32
CA MET A 90 19.49 8.98 2.40
C MET A 90 19.89 10.45 2.16
N ALA A 91 18.92 11.36 2.21
CA ALA A 91 19.16 12.81 2.14
C ALA A 91 19.58 13.45 3.48
N GLY A 92 19.81 12.65 4.53
CA GLY A 92 20.26 13.13 5.86
C GLY A 92 19.18 13.83 6.68
N ARG A 93 17.88 13.70 6.31
CA ARG A 93 16.76 14.40 6.97
C ARG A 93 16.10 13.57 8.10
N LEU A 94 16.36 12.26 8.14
CA LEU A 94 15.83 11.34 9.15
C LEU A 94 16.92 10.39 9.65
N SER A 95 16.87 10.07 10.95
CA SER A 95 17.69 9.01 11.52
C SER A 95 17.13 7.62 11.15
N PHE A 96 17.99 6.61 11.14
CA PHE A 96 17.56 5.21 10.93
C PHE A 96 16.50 4.78 11.95
N GLY A 97 16.67 5.19 13.22
CA GLY A 97 15.68 4.91 14.28
C GLY A 97 14.30 5.52 13.98
N SER A 98 14.26 6.76 13.47
CA SER A 98 12.99 7.40 13.06
C SER A 98 12.33 6.68 11.89
N ILE A 99 13.11 6.22 10.92
CA ILE A 99 12.60 5.45 9.78
C ILE A 99 11.96 4.14 10.26
N VAL A 100 12.69 3.36 11.06
CA VAL A 100 12.21 2.06 11.54
C VAL A 100 10.98 2.22 12.43
N SER A 101 11.01 3.15 13.40
CA SER A 101 9.87 3.39 14.29
C SER A 101 8.63 3.87 13.52
N GLY A 102 8.80 4.77 12.56
CA GLY A 102 7.71 5.23 11.68
C GLY A 102 7.11 4.08 10.87
N LEU A 103 7.95 3.23 10.25
CA LEU A 103 7.49 2.07 9.49
C LEU A 103 6.76 1.05 10.37
N VAL A 104 7.25 0.76 11.56
CA VAL A 104 6.59 -0.17 12.49
C VAL A 104 5.23 0.38 12.93
N LEU A 105 5.15 1.65 13.31
CA LEU A 105 3.88 2.26 13.74
C LEU A 105 2.83 2.27 12.63
N VAL A 106 3.20 2.63 11.42
CA VAL A 106 2.25 2.62 10.30
C VAL A 106 1.84 1.20 9.93
N TYR A 107 2.76 0.22 9.97
CA TYR A 107 2.45 -1.19 9.72
C TYR A 107 1.41 -1.71 10.72
N VAL A 108 1.61 -1.43 12.01
CA VAL A 108 0.66 -1.81 13.07
C VAL A 108 -0.69 -1.11 12.87
N GLY A 109 -0.69 0.19 12.55
CA GLY A 109 -1.92 0.91 12.23
C GLY A 109 -2.66 0.30 11.05
N ASN A 110 -1.97 0.02 9.94
CA ASN A 110 -2.57 -0.60 8.76
C ASN A 110 -3.13 -2.00 9.09
N LEU A 111 -2.41 -2.80 9.88
CA LEU A 111 -2.88 -4.12 10.30
C LEU A 111 -4.18 -4.01 11.12
N ILE A 112 -4.22 -3.13 12.12
CA ILE A 112 -5.42 -2.92 12.94
C ILE A 112 -6.60 -2.50 12.06
N GLY A 113 -6.42 -1.51 11.18
CA GLY A 113 -7.47 -1.03 10.28
C GLY A 113 -7.98 -2.12 9.32
N SER A 114 -7.07 -2.90 8.75
CA SER A 114 -7.39 -4.01 7.86
C SER A 114 -8.18 -5.12 8.59
N LEU A 115 -7.80 -5.47 9.82
CA LEU A 115 -8.51 -6.46 10.63
C LEU A 115 -9.89 -5.97 11.08
N LEU A 116 -10.01 -4.69 11.45
CA LEU A 116 -11.31 -4.07 11.78
C LEU A 116 -12.27 -4.13 10.59
N TYR A 117 -11.79 -3.77 9.39
CA TYR A 117 -12.63 -3.86 8.19
C TYR A 117 -12.93 -5.31 7.81
N ALA A 118 -12.00 -6.24 8.01
CA ALA A 118 -12.21 -7.66 7.76
C ALA A 118 -13.33 -8.22 8.64
N ALA A 119 -13.32 -7.88 9.94
CA ALA A 119 -14.37 -8.31 10.88
C ALA A 119 -15.73 -7.68 10.52
N LEU A 120 -15.75 -6.38 10.21
CA LEU A 120 -16.96 -5.68 9.81
C LEU A 120 -17.55 -6.28 8.52
N PHE A 121 -16.73 -6.47 7.50
CA PHE A 121 -17.18 -7.05 6.23
C PHE A 121 -17.68 -8.49 6.41
N ALA A 122 -16.93 -9.33 7.13
CA ALA A 122 -17.36 -10.71 7.39
C ALA A 122 -18.70 -10.76 8.12
N ALA A 123 -18.92 -9.89 9.10
CA ALA A 123 -20.19 -9.80 9.81
C ALA A 123 -21.35 -9.38 8.88
N ILE A 124 -21.14 -8.39 8.00
CA ILE A 124 -22.14 -7.94 7.01
C ILE A 124 -22.45 -9.05 6.01
N ASP A 125 -21.42 -9.64 5.42
CA ASP A 125 -21.51 -10.64 4.35
C ASP A 125 -22.23 -11.91 4.81
N THR A 126 -22.04 -12.30 6.08
CA THR A 126 -22.66 -13.49 6.69
C THR A 126 -23.89 -13.17 7.54
N LYS A 127 -24.43 -11.95 7.48
CA LYS A 127 -25.57 -11.51 8.32
C LYS A 127 -25.29 -11.78 9.81
N PHE A 128 -24.15 -11.25 10.30
CA PHE A 128 -23.66 -11.48 11.66
C PHE A 128 -23.46 -12.97 11.99
N PHE A 129 -22.83 -13.70 11.06
CA PHE A 129 -22.48 -15.13 11.19
C PHE A 129 -23.69 -16.06 11.33
N THR A 130 -24.86 -15.63 10.86
CA THR A 130 -26.09 -16.47 10.83
C THR A 130 -26.35 -17.13 9.47
N ALA A 131 -25.61 -16.70 8.42
CA ALA A 131 -25.71 -17.22 7.06
C ALA A 131 -24.34 -17.61 6.52
N ALA A 132 -24.32 -18.43 5.47
CA ALA A 132 -23.11 -18.67 4.70
C ALA A 132 -22.68 -17.38 3.99
N ALA A 133 -21.38 -17.28 3.66
CA ALA A 133 -20.82 -16.19 2.89
C ALA A 133 -21.53 -16.06 1.52
N ASP A 134 -21.79 -14.83 1.12
CA ASP A 134 -22.32 -14.54 -0.22
C ASP A 134 -21.25 -14.74 -1.31
N PRO A 135 -21.55 -14.56 -2.61
CA PRO A 135 -20.57 -14.74 -3.69
C PRO A 135 -19.29 -13.90 -3.53
N ILE A 136 -19.38 -12.70 -2.91
CA ILE A 136 -18.21 -11.83 -2.71
C ILE A 136 -17.34 -12.40 -1.58
N GLY A 137 -17.93 -12.76 -0.45
CA GLY A 137 -17.24 -13.37 0.67
C GLY A 137 -16.64 -14.73 0.31
N ALA A 138 -17.37 -15.57 -0.42
CA ALA A 138 -16.86 -16.83 -0.94
C ALA A 138 -15.64 -16.62 -1.86
N LYS A 139 -15.66 -15.57 -2.69
CA LYS A 139 -14.51 -15.19 -3.54
C LYS A 139 -13.31 -14.71 -2.72
N ILE A 140 -13.54 -13.93 -1.66
CA ILE A 140 -12.47 -13.51 -0.73
C ILE A 140 -11.84 -14.73 -0.04
N ALA A 141 -12.64 -15.68 0.43
CA ALA A 141 -12.15 -16.93 1.02
C ALA A 141 -11.31 -17.75 0.03
N ALA A 142 -11.71 -17.83 -1.24
CA ALA A 142 -10.95 -18.48 -2.29
C ALA A 142 -9.62 -17.75 -2.58
N ILE A 143 -9.63 -16.42 -2.62
CA ILE A 143 -8.41 -15.62 -2.82
C ILE A 143 -7.43 -15.80 -1.64
N ALA A 144 -7.92 -15.81 -0.40
CA ALA A 144 -7.10 -16.09 0.78
C ALA A 144 -6.36 -17.43 0.69
N ALA A 145 -7.06 -18.47 0.26
CA ALA A 145 -6.47 -19.79 0.04
C ALA A 145 -5.42 -19.75 -1.09
N LEU A 146 -5.71 -19.09 -2.22
CA LEU A 146 -4.78 -18.96 -3.36
C LEU A 146 -3.52 -18.16 -3.01
N LYS A 147 -3.61 -17.21 -2.10
CA LYS A 147 -2.48 -16.40 -1.63
C LYS A 147 -1.60 -17.08 -0.58
N THR A 148 -2.00 -18.27 -0.10
CA THR A 148 -1.31 -18.95 1.02
C THR A 148 -0.90 -20.38 0.65
N ILE A 149 -1.87 -21.21 0.30
CA ILE A 149 -1.67 -22.67 0.13
C ILE A 149 -0.71 -23.03 -1.01
N PRO A 150 -0.75 -22.42 -2.21
CA PRO A 150 0.21 -22.72 -3.27
C PRO A 150 1.64 -22.38 -2.88
N TYR A 151 1.86 -21.25 -2.18
CA TYR A 151 3.19 -20.87 -1.71
C TYR A 151 3.72 -21.87 -0.67
N MET A 152 2.88 -22.27 0.27
CA MET A 152 3.23 -23.29 1.26
C MET A 152 3.59 -24.62 0.59
N LYS A 153 2.79 -25.09 -0.37
CA LYS A 153 3.04 -26.36 -1.07
C LYS A 153 4.34 -26.34 -1.88
N ALA A 154 4.71 -25.21 -2.45
CA ALA A 154 5.95 -25.06 -3.21
C ALA A 154 7.19 -24.83 -2.32
N GLY A 155 7.03 -24.74 -0.99
CA GLY A 155 8.13 -24.58 -0.05
C GLY A 155 8.98 -23.32 -0.29
N ALA A 156 10.30 -23.45 -0.31
CA ALA A 156 11.21 -22.32 -0.53
C ALA A 156 10.95 -21.56 -1.83
N ALA A 157 10.63 -22.26 -2.92
CA ALA A 157 10.30 -21.64 -4.19
C ALA A 157 8.99 -20.82 -4.10
N GLY A 158 8.01 -21.30 -3.35
CA GLY A 158 6.77 -20.57 -3.10
C GLY A 158 7.01 -19.31 -2.26
N TRP A 159 7.83 -19.41 -1.22
CA TRP A 159 8.24 -18.28 -0.39
C TRP A 159 8.94 -17.19 -1.22
N MET A 160 9.91 -17.58 -2.05
CA MET A 160 10.59 -16.66 -2.96
C MET A 160 9.67 -16.08 -4.03
N THR A 161 8.66 -16.82 -4.47
CA THR A 161 7.64 -16.31 -5.40
C THR A 161 6.79 -15.22 -4.74
N ALA A 162 6.32 -15.43 -3.50
CA ALA A 162 5.58 -14.44 -2.74
C ALA A 162 6.43 -13.17 -2.49
N PHE A 163 7.69 -13.35 -2.09
CA PHE A 163 8.67 -12.26 -1.93
C PHE A 163 8.86 -11.46 -3.22
N SER A 164 9.14 -12.14 -4.34
CA SER A 164 9.39 -11.47 -5.63
C SER A 164 8.16 -10.74 -6.15
N LYS A 165 6.97 -11.30 -5.99
CA LYS A 165 5.71 -10.60 -6.27
C LYS A 165 5.52 -9.37 -5.38
N GLY A 166 5.98 -9.44 -4.12
CA GLY A 166 6.03 -8.31 -3.22
C GLY A 166 6.97 -7.20 -3.72
N VAL A 167 8.17 -7.56 -4.20
CA VAL A 167 9.14 -6.59 -4.75
C VAL A 167 8.52 -5.80 -5.90
N VAL A 168 7.97 -6.49 -6.90
CA VAL A 168 7.39 -5.83 -8.08
C VAL A 168 6.13 -5.05 -7.72
N CYS A 169 5.32 -5.56 -6.80
CA CYS A 169 4.14 -4.85 -6.30
C CYS A 169 4.52 -3.49 -5.72
N ASN A 170 5.46 -3.46 -4.77
CA ASN A 170 5.75 -2.21 -4.09
C ASN A 170 6.69 -1.28 -4.85
N TRP A 171 7.34 -1.75 -5.90
CA TRP A 171 7.85 -0.83 -6.90
C TRP A 171 6.71 0.04 -7.48
N MET A 172 5.58 -0.55 -7.86
CA MET A 172 4.43 0.19 -8.41
C MET A 172 3.68 1.01 -7.35
N VAL A 173 3.45 0.46 -6.16
CA VAL A 173 2.70 1.17 -5.11
C VAL A 173 3.48 2.37 -4.58
N SER A 174 4.77 2.22 -4.32
CA SER A 174 5.63 3.33 -3.92
C SER A 174 5.78 4.37 -5.04
N LEU A 175 5.83 3.91 -6.31
CA LEU A 175 5.76 4.83 -7.44
C LEU A 175 4.44 5.61 -7.46
N GLY A 176 3.30 4.99 -7.11
CA GLY A 176 2.02 5.68 -6.94
C GLY A 176 2.09 6.81 -5.91
N ALA A 177 2.74 6.57 -4.77
CA ALA A 177 2.95 7.60 -3.74
C ALA A 177 3.85 8.75 -4.25
N VAL A 178 4.91 8.44 -4.99
CA VAL A 178 5.80 9.42 -5.63
C VAL A 178 5.05 10.22 -6.70
N MET A 179 4.26 9.56 -7.53
CA MET A 179 3.48 10.20 -8.60
C MET A 179 2.42 11.16 -8.06
N ALA A 180 1.94 10.98 -6.82
CA ALA A 180 1.08 11.95 -6.15
C ALA A 180 1.78 13.31 -5.93
N LEU A 181 3.11 13.33 -5.83
CA LEU A 181 3.89 14.54 -5.67
C LEU A 181 4.16 15.26 -7.01
N VAL A 182 4.10 14.55 -8.13
CA VAL A 182 4.43 15.08 -9.46
C VAL A 182 3.46 16.18 -9.91
N SER A 183 2.18 16.08 -9.55
CA SER A 183 1.16 17.07 -9.95
C SER A 183 0.76 17.98 -8.80
N ARG A 184 0.49 19.25 -9.13
CA ARG A 184 -0.08 20.24 -8.19
C ARG A 184 -1.61 20.27 -8.22
N SER A 185 -2.23 19.74 -9.28
CA SER A 185 -3.69 19.66 -9.37
C SER A 185 -4.21 18.34 -8.79
N VAL A 186 -5.40 18.37 -8.18
CA VAL A 186 -6.04 17.15 -7.63
C VAL A 186 -6.33 16.15 -8.73
N ILE A 187 -6.83 16.60 -9.88
CA ILE A 187 -7.12 15.75 -11.03
C ILE A 187 -5.85 15.07 -11.55
N GLY A 188 -4.76 15.85 -11.70
CA GLY A 188 -3.47 15.30 -12.10
C GLY A 188 -2.91 14.28 -11.11
N LYS A 189 -3.06 14.49 -9.80
CA LYS A 189 -2.70 13.50 -8.77
C LYS A 189 -3.49 12.22 -8.92
N ILE A 190 -4.82 12.30 -9.13
CA ILE A 190 -5.70 11.15 -9.32
C ILE A 190 -5.19 10.29 -10.48
N PHE A 191 -4.99 10.87 -11.65
CA PHE A 191 -4.54 10.11 -12.83
C PHE A 191 -3.11 9.59 -12.68
N ALA A 192 -2.20 10.35 -12.09
CA ALA A 192 -0.83 9.94 -11.87
C ALA A 192 -0.72 8.73 -10.93
N MET A 193 -1.52 8.70 -9.87
CA MET A 193 -1.60 7.57 -8.93
C MET A 193 -2.31 6.36 -9.53
N TYR A 194 -3.34 6.59 -10.34
CA TYR A 194 -4.22 5.55 -10.85
C TYR A 194 -3.47 4.46 -11.62
N MET A 195 -2.57 4.85 -12.52
CA MET A 195 -1.90 3.93 -13.44
C MET A 195 -1.04 2.86 -12.73
N PRO A 196 -0.08 3.21 -11.86
CA PRO A 196 0.75 2.20 -11.22
C PRO A 196 -0.05 1.32 -10.25
N ILE A 197 -1.10 1.86 -9.63
CA ILE A 197 -1.94 1.09 -8.71
C ILE A 197 -2.80 0.08 -9.48
N MET A 198 -3.44 0.49 -10.57
CA MET A 198 -4.17 -0.44 -11.43
C MET A 198 -3.24 -1.54 -11.98
N ALA A 199 -2.03 -1.17 -12.42
CA ALA A 199 -1.10 -2.07 -13.07
C ALA A 199 -0.66 -3.24 -12.18
N PHE A 200 -0.33 -3.00 -10.89
CA PHE A 200 0.08 -4.09 -10.01
C PHE A 200 -1.06 -5.05 -9.68
N VAL A 201 -2.29 -4.52 -9.53
CA VAL A 201 -3.48 -5.34 -9.26
C VAL A 201 -3.82 -6.21 -10.47
N ALA A 202 -3.81 -5.64 -11.67
CA ALA A 202 -4.08 -6.37 -12.91
C ALA A 202 -3.12 -7.53 -13.16
N GLN A 203 -1.89 -7.43 -12.64
CA GLN A 203 -0.86 -8.47 -12.75
C GLN A 203 -0.87 -9.47 -11.58
N GLY A 204 -1.72 -9.27 -10.58
CA GLY A 204 -1.84 -10.18 -9.44
C GLY A 204 -0.60 -10.22 -8.54
N PHE A 205 0.07 -9.09 -8.37
CA PHE A 205 1.20 -8.95 -7.44
C PHE A 205 0.74 -8.88 -5.98
N GLU A 206 1.69 -9.06 -5.06
CA GLU A 206 1.41 -9.24 -3.64
C GLU A 206 1.66 -7.95 -2.84
N HIS A 207 0.62 -7.45 -2.17
CA HIS A 207 0.66 -6.25 -1.34
C HIS A 207 0.34 -6.61 0.11
N CYS A 208 1.28 -6.39 1.05
CA CYS A 208 1.13 -6.82 2.44
C CYS A 208 -0.14 -6.24 3.10
N VAL A 209 -0.40 -4.94 2.99
CA VAL A 209 -1.58 -4.33 3.64
C VAL A 209 -2.91 -4.81 3.03
N VAL A 210 -2.95 -5.13 1.73
CA VAL A 210 -4.11 -5.79 1.12
C VAL A 210 -4.28 -7.20 1.68
N ASN A 211 -3.18 -7.91 1.87
CA ASN A 211 -3.19 -9.27 2.41
C ASN A 211 -3.58 -9.30 3.90
N MET A 212 -3.26 -8.24 4.67
CA MET A 212 -3.75 -8.00 6.04
C MET A 212 -5.29 -7.95 6.13
N PHE A 213 -5.97 -7.62 5.04
CA PHE A 213 -7.43 -7.69 4.96
C PHE A 213 -7.89 -9.02 4.37
N VAL A 214 -7.42 -9.37 3.15
CA VAL A 214 -7.94 -10.50 2.36
C VAL A 214 -7.82 -11.83 3.09
N ILE A 215 -6.66 -12.09 3.70
CA ILE A 215 -6.41 -13.41 4.28
C ILE A 215 -7.17 -13.58 5.60
N PRO A 216 -7.10 -12.66 6.58
CA PRO A 216 -7.92 -12.75 7.78
C PRO A 216 -9.42 -12.75 7.50
N CYS A 217 -9.90 -11.90 6.59
CA CYS A 217 -11.31 -11.91 6.18
C CYS A 217 -11.71 -13.27 5.59
N GLY A 218 -10.89 -13.81 4.68
CA GLY A 218 -11.12 -15.13 4.12
C GLY A 218 -11.14 -16.25 5.16
N ILE A 219 -10.29 -16.19 6.19
CA ILE A 219 -10.32 -17.13 7.33
C ILE A 219 -11.66 -17.03 8.08
N MET A 220 -12.12 -15.81 8.37
CA MET A 220 -13.42 -15.57 9.03
C MET A 220 -14.58 -16.09 8.18
N LEU A 221 -14.45 -16.08 6.86
CA LEU A 221 -15.42 -16.55 5.87
C LEU A 221 -15.26 -18.03 5.49
N GLY A 222 -14.41 -18.77 6.21
CA GLY A 222 -14.29 -20.23 6.09
C GLY A 222 -13.14 -20.75 5.23
N ALA A 223 -12.21 -19.90 4.79
CA ALA A 223 -10.98 -20.35 4.13
C ALA A 223 -10.19 -21.29 5.04
N LYS A 224 -9.72 -22.42 4.50
CA LYS A 224 -8.92 -23.41 5.24
C LYS A 224 -7.44 -22.97 5.28
N VAL A 225 -7.19 -21.84 5.90
CA VAL A 225 -5.89 -21.24 6.10
C VAL A 225 -5.72 -20.92 7.58
N SER A 226 -4.61 -21.33 8.19
CA SER A 226 -4.29 -20.96 9.57
C SER A 226 -3.58 -19.60 9.64
N ILE A 227 -3.62 -18.97 10.82
CA ILE A 227 -2.89 -17.71 11.06
C ILE A 227 -1.40 -17.89 10.85
N SER A 228 -0.80 -19.02 11.28
CA SER A 228 0.61 -19.32 11.05
C SER A 228 0.95 -19.47 9.57
N GLN A 229 0.08 -20.12 8.79
CA GLN A 229 0.25 -20.23 7.34
C GLN A 229 0.19 -18.85 6.66
N TRP A 230 -0.74 -17.98 7.06
CA TRP A 230 -0.79 -16.61 6.58
C TRP A 230 0.54 -15.87 6.81
N TRP A 231 1.02 -15.85 8.05
CA TRP A 231 2.25 -15.12 8.37
C TRP A 231 3.48 -15.71 7.67
N ILE A 232 3.69 -17.00 7.74
CA ILE A 232 4.92 -17.64 7.25
C ILE A 232 4.98 -17.65 5.72
N TRP A 233 3.86 -17.92 5.05
CA TRP A 233 3.84 -18.17 3.61
C TRP A 233 3.34 -17.01 2.76
N ASN A 234 2.82 -15.96 3.38
CA ASN A 234 2.39 -14.75 2.67
C ASN A 234 2.90 -13.47 3.34
N GLU A 235 2.44 -13.14 4.55
CA GLU A 235 2.64 -11.81 5.12
C GLU A 235 4.11 -11.45 5.28
N ILE A 236 4.95 -12.33 5.85
CA ILE A 236 6.38 -12.10 6.03
C ILE A 236 7.12 -11.94 4.69
N PRO A 237 7.06 -12.92 3.75
CA PRO A 237 7.77 -12.76 2.48
C PRO A 237 7.28 -11.56 1.68
N VAL A 238 5.98 -11.29 1.66
CA VAL A 238 5.43 -10.16 0.92
C VAL A 238 5.85 -8.84 1.55
N THR A 239 5.82 -8.70 2.88
CA THR A 239 6.28 -7.48 3.57
C THR A 239 7.74 -7.20 3.28
N LEU A 240 8.61 -8.21 3.38
CA LEU A 240 10.04 -8.07 3.03
C LEU A 240 10.22 -7.70 1.56
N GLY A 241 9.48 -8.32 0.66
CA GLY A 241 9.48 -7.98 -0.75
C GLY A 241 9.02 -6.55 -1.01
N ASN A 242 7.93 -6.11 -0.35
CA ASN A 242 7.44 -4.74 -0.45
C ASN A 242 8.49 -3.72 0.03
N ILE A 243 9.21 -3.99 1.13
CA ILE A 243 10.31 -3.14 1.60
C ILE A 243 11.40 -3.06 0.52
N VAL A 244 11.87 -4.19 0.00
CA VAL A 244 12.94 -4.22 -1.01
C VAL A 244 12.54 -3.47 -2.27
N GLY A 245 11.34 -3.69 -2.81
CA GLY A 245 10.84 -2.98 -4.00
C GLY A 245 10.80 -1.47 -3.82
N SER A 246 10.38 -1.04 -2.66
CA SER A 246 10.27 0.38 -2.30
C SER A 246 11.63 1.03 -2.07
N VAL A 247 12.46 0.42 -1.22
CA VAL A 247 13.75 0.99 -0.80
C VAL A 247 14.75 0.95 -1.94
N VAL A 248 14.91 -0.22 -2.59
CA VAL A 248 15.99 -0.42 -3.58
C VAL A 248 15.59 0.16 -4.93
N ILE A 249 14.39 -0.15 -5.43
CA ILE A 249 14.02 0.25 -6.79
C ILE A 249 13.54 1.72 -6.79
N THR A 250 12.58 2.07 -5.93
CA THR A 250 12.00 3.42 -5.96
C THR A 250 12.87 4.45 -5.25
N ALA A 251 13.13 4.26 -3.94
CA ALA A 251 13.81 5.29 -3.16
C ALA A 251 15.27 5.45 -3.59
N PHE A 252 16.06 4.38 -3.56
CA PHE A 252 17.48 4.43 -3.93
C PHE A 252 17.68 4.73 -5.42
N GLY A 253 16.89 4.11 -6.30
CA GLY A 253 16.97 4.37 -7.74
C GLY A 253 16.74 5.85 -8.08
N LEU A 254 15.67 6.46 -7.55
CA LEU A 254 15.38 7.89 -7.76
C LEU A 254 16.37 8.80 -7.04
N TYR A 255 16.89 8.40 -5.87
CA TYR A 255 17.92 9.16 -5.16
C TYR A 255 19.21 9.25 -5.97
N VAL A 256 19.69 8.15 -6.52
CA VAL A 256 20.88 8.12 -7.37
C VAL A 256 20.68 8.91 -8.67
N ALA A 257 19.49 8.75 -9.28
CA ALA A 257 19.20 9.41 -10.55
C ALA A 257 19.01 10.93 -10.42
N HIS A 258 18.44 11.43 -9.33
CA HIS A 258 17.97 12.81 -9.22
C HIS A 258 18.30 13.50 -7.89
N GLY A 259 18.64 12.75 -6.84
CA GLY A 259 18.81 13.28 -5.48
C GLY A 259 20.05 14.18 -5.32
N ALA A 260 21.15 13.84 -5.99
CA ALA A 260 22.40 14.59 -5.89
C ALA A 260 22.33 16.00 -6.52
N THR A 261 21.33 16.26 -7.34
CA THR A 261 21.12 17.55 -8.04
C THR A 261 19.99 18.38 -7.44
N ALA A 262 19.34 17.89 -6.39
CA ALA A 262 18.26 18.60 -5.70
C ALA A 262 18.83 19.72 -4.80
N ALA A 263 19.21 20.85 -5.41
CA ALA A 263 19.38 22.08 -4.65
C ALA A 263 18.01 22.47 -4.03
N PRO A 264 17.96 22.91 -2.76
CA PRO A 264 16.71 23.41 -2.21
C PRO A 264 16.24 24.61 -3.05
N GLU A 265 15.11 24.47 -3.74
CA GLU A 265 14.44 25.66 -4.28
C GLU A 265 14.07 26.55 -3.08
N PRO A 266 14.31 27.87 -3.17
CA PRO A 266 13.88 28.77 -2.12
C PRO A 266 12.37 28.63 -1.95
N VAL A 267 11.94 28.42 -0.71
CA VAL A 267 10.53 28.43 -0.31
C VAL A 267 9.94 29.75 -0.79
N LEU A 268 9.17 29.73 -1.87
CA LEU A 268 8.42 30.90 -2.30
C LEU A 268 7.45 31.24 -1.14
N SER A 269 7.71 32.35 -0.46
CA SER A 269 6.78 32.91 0.49
C SER A 269 5.40 33.03 -0.17
N PRO A 270 4.32 32.76 0.56
CA PRO A 270 2.97 32.99 0.03
C PRO A 270 2.87 34.43 -0.44
N ALA A 271 2.33 34.64 -1.65
CA ALA A 271 2.03 35.97 -2.15
C ALA A 271 1.16 36.68 -1.12
N PRO A 272 1.37 37.98 -0.86
CA PRO A 272 0.50 38.74 0.02
C PRO A 272 -0.94 38.62 -0.50
N ALA A 273 -1.86 38.35 0.42
CA ALA A 273 -3.30 38.35 0.09
C ALA A 273 -3.67 39.77 -0.31
N GLU A 274 -4.18 39.93 -1.57
CA GLU A 274 -4.84 41.13 -2.03
C GLU A 274 -6.27 41.19 -1.47
#